data_44a4cc021018c4b08fb2d1248831ee34
#
_entry.id   44a4cc021018c4b08fb2d1248831ee34
#
_cell.length_a   1.000
_cell.length_b   1.000
_cell.length_c   1.000
_cell.angle_alpha   90.00
_cell.angle_beta   90.00
_cell.angle_gamma   90.00
#
_symmetry.space_group_name_H-M   'P 1'
#
loop_
_entity.id
_entity.type
_entity.pdbx_description
1 polymer ?
#
loop_
_entity_poly.entity_id
_entity_poly.type
_entity_poly.pdbx_seq_one_letter_code
_entity_poly.pdbx_strand_id
1 'polypeptide(L)'
;MKRFISEATGIPAENFIVGGNSSLSMMYDAISHFFTHGSDGELPWGRQGKIKFLCPSPGYDRHFAICEYFGMELITVPMTEVGPDMDVVEQYVSSDKSVKGIWCVPKYSNPQGVTYSNETVKRFAKLKPAAKDFKIFWDNAYFVHDLTEETASLLNIIDECKKNGNEKLPIVFFSTSKITFPGSGIAFMACVGENLSEFKKMYSIKTVGFDKLNQLRHLRFLKDKESLLAHMKNHRNILAPKFDLVINFLNKEFSHNPILSWKNPKGGYFVSVDTYPGCAKKVVE
;
A
#
# COMPACT_ATOMS: atom_id res chain seq x y z
N MET A 1 1.61 2.03 21.04
CA MET A 1 1.48 1.68 19.58
C MET A 1 2.19 2.68 18.66
N LYS A 2 2.03 4.02 18.81
CA LYS A 2 2.74 4.97 17.91
C LYS A 2 4.26 4.83 17.93
N ARG A 3 4.87 4.69 19.12
CA ARG A 3 6.32 4.47 19.25
C ARG A 3 6.75 3.15 18.61
N PHE A 4 6.01 2.09 18.87
CA PHE A 4 6.24 0.77 18.29
C PHE A 4 6.30 0.80 16.74
N ILE A 5 5.26 1.35 16.09
CA ILE A 5 5.24 1.42 14.62
C ILE A 5 6.29 2.41 14.08
N SER A 6 6.60 3.48 14.82
CA SER A 6 7.66 4.42 14.48
C SER A 6 9.03 3.73 14.44
N GLU A 7 9.37 2.95 15.45
CA GLU A 7 10.62 2.14 15.50
C GLU A 7 10.69 1.14 14.36
N ALA A 8 9.56 0.49 14.04
CA ALA A 8 9.50 -0.50 12.97
C ALA A 8 9.67 0.08 11.56
N THR A 9 9.19 1.31 11.34
CA THR A 9 9.08 1.92 10.00
C THR A 9 10.02 3.09 9.76
N GLY A 10 10.59 3.69 10.83
CA GLY A 10 11.41 4.91 10.75
C GLY A 10 10.60 6.21 10.60
N ILE A 11 9.26 6.14 10.50
CA ILE A 11 8.41 7.34 10.44
C ILE A 11 8.20 7.88 11.87
N PRO A 12 8.33 9.20 12.12
CA PRO A 12 8.13 9.80 13.44
C PRO A 12 6.76 9.46 14.05
N ALA A 13 6.74 9.16 15.35
CA ALA A 13 5.54 8.69 16.07
C ALA A 13 4.37 9.68 16.05
N GLU A 14 4.65 10.98 16.01
CA GLU A 14 3.68 12.07 15.93
C GLU A 14 2.90 12.07 14.61
N ASN A 15 3.49 11.52 13.53
CA ASN A 15 2.89 11.45 12.22
C ASN A 15 1.87 10.31 12.07
N PHE A 16 1.76 9.44 13.08
CA PHE A 16 0.84 8.31 13.05
C PHE A 16 -0.53 8.62 13.68
N ILE A 17 -1.55 8.06 13.03
CA ILE A 17 -2.86 7.80 13.61
C ILE A 17 -2.97 6.28 13.78
N VAL A 18 -3.27 5.84 15.00
CA VAL A 18 -3.57 4.43 15.29
C VAL A 18 -5.06 4.23 15.07
N GLY A 19 -5.41 3.32 14.17
CA GLY A 19 -6.78 3.04 13.78
C GLY A 19 -7.39 1.82 14.46
N GLY A 20 -8.41 1.28 13.82
CA GLY A 20 -9.05 0.01 14.18
C GLY A 20 -8.27 -1.21 13.67
N ASN A 21 -8.98 -2.25 13.31
CA ASN A 21 -8.41 -3.53 12.90
C ASN A 21 -8.11 -3.67 11.40
N SER A 22 -8.41 -2.66 10.58
CA SER A 22 -8.29 -2.73 9.12
C SER A 22 -7.71 -1.45 8.53
N SER A 23 -6.57 -1.57 7.81
CA SER A 23 -6.04 -0.47 7.01
C SER A 23 -6.96 -0.12 5.83
N LEU A 24 -7.68 -1.09 5.27
CA LEU A 24 -8.66 -0.84 4.22
C LEU A 24 -9.78 0.10 4.68
N SER A 25 -10.25 -0.03 5.94
CA SER A 25 -11.21 0.90 6.51
C SER A 25 -10.65 2.31 6.62
N MET A 26 -9.36 2.46 6.99
CA MET A 26 -8.71 3.77 7.04
C MET A 26 -8.51 4.37 5.63
N MET A 27 -8.27 3.54 4.62
CA MET A 27 -8.20 3.96 3.23
C MET A 27 -9.55 4.45 2.72
N TYR A 28 -10.62 3.70 3.02
CA TYR A 28 -12.00 4.13 2.73
C TYR A 28 -12.33 5.45 3.43
N ASP A 29 -11.97 5.59 4.71
CA ASP A 29 -12.16 6.82 5.47
C ASP A 29 -11.44 8.02 4.83
N ALA A 30 -10.21 7.81 4.35
CA ALA A 30 -9.44 8.86 3.68
C ALA A 30 -10.09 9.30 2.36
N ILE A 31 -10.49 8.35 1.51
CA ILE A 31 -11.22 8.64 0.28
C ILE A 31 -12.54 9.36 0.59
N SER A 32 -13.33 8.84 1.55
CA SER A 32 -14.59 9.44 1.98
C SER A 32 -14.41 10.88 2.46
N HIS A 33 -13.34 11.14 3.23
CA HIS A 33 -13.02 12.48 3.71
C HIS A 33 -12.74 13.44 2.55
N PHE A 34 -11.84 13.10 1.63
CA PHE A 34 -11.56 13.95 0.49
C PHE A 34 -12.77 14.13 -0.44
N PHE A 35 -13.56 13.07 -0.59
CA PHE A 35 -14.77 13.11 -1.43
C PHE A 35 -15.84 14.06 -0.87
N THR A 36 -15.95 14.16 0.45
CA THR A 36 -17.00 14.95 1.13
C THR A 36 -16.51 16.31 1.63
N HIS A 37 -15.25 16.47 1.96
CA HIS A 37 -14.70 17.69 2.59
C HIS A 37 -13.60 18.37 1.78
N GLY A 38 -12.97 17.66 0.82
CA GLY A 38 -11.83 18.18 0.06
C GLY A 38 -10.50 18.15 0.83
N SER A 39 -9.48 18.75 0.25
CA SER A 39 -8.15 18.97 0.87
C SER A 39 -7.41 20.12 0.19
N ASP A 40 -6.37 20.63 0.81
CA ASP A 40 -5.48 21.67 0.26
C ASP A 40 -6.21 22.92 -0.26
N GLY A 41 -7.34 23.27 0.36
CA GLY A 41 -8.16 24.42 -0.01
C GLY A 41 -9.04 24.21 -1.27
N GLU A 42 -9.02 23.01 -1.85
CA GLU A 42 -9.87 22.68 -3.00
C GLU A 42 -11.25 22.18 -2.55
N LEU A 43 -12.22 22.24 -3.46
CA LEU A 43 -13.57 21.71 -3.22
C LEU A 43 -13.52 20.19 -2.95
N PRO A 44 -14.54 19.65 -2.24
CA PRO A 44 -14.72 18.21 -2.12
C PRO A 44 -14.67 17.51 -3.50
N TRP A 45 -13.97 16.37 -3.57
CA TRP A 45 -13.86 15.62 -4.84
C TRP A 45 -15.22 15.32 -5.46
N GLY A 46 -16.22 15.00 -4.63
CA GLY A 46 -17.60 14.79 -5.10
C GLY A 46 -18.30 16.02 -5.72
N ARG A 47 -17.69 17.21 -5.61
CA ARG A 47 -18.17 18.46 -6.21
C ARG A 47 -17.31 18.95 -7.38
N GLN A 48 -16.25 18.23 -7.74
CA GLN A 48 -15.33 18.61 -8.80
C GLN A 48 -15.64 17.97 -10.16
N GLY A 49 -16.85 17.42 -10.32
CA GLY A 49 -17.26 16.69 -11.52
C GLY A 49 -16.72 15.26 -11.55
N LYS A 50 -16.40 14.75 -12.74
CA LYS A 50 -15.90 13.38 -12.88
C LYS A 50 -14.42 13.34 -12.52
N ILE A 51 -14.08 12.68 -11.43
CA ILE A 51 -12.68 12.51 -10.97
C ILE A 51 -12.14 11.15 -11.38
N LYS A 52 -10.83 11.08 -11.51
CA LYS A 52 -10.09 9.92 -11.97
C LYS A 52 -9.09 9.45 -10.91
N PHE A 53 -8.83 8.17 -10.89
CA PHE A 53 -7.87 7.55 -9.97
C PHE A 53 -6.95 6.59 -10.70
N LEU A 54 -5.65 6.69 -10.50
CA LEU A 54 -4.67 5.80 -11.12
C LEU A 54 -4.61 4.48 -10.36
N CYS A 55 -4.74 3.39 -11.10
CA CYS A 55 -4.84 2.03 -10.60
C CYS A 55 -3.77 1.14 -11.23
N PRO A 56 -2.57 1.05 -10.64
CA PRO A 56 -1.55 0.11 -11.09
C PRO A 56 -2.08 -1.32 -11.13
N SER A 57 -1.99 -1.95 -12.30
CA SER A 57 -2.62 -3.25 -12.57
C SER A 57 -1.61 -4.20 -13.25
N PRO A 58 -1.58 -5.47 -12.83
CA PRO A 58 -2.38 -6.11 -11.78
C PRO A 58 -2.16 -5.49 -10.40
N GLY A 59 -3.24 -5.36 -9.60
CA GLY A 59 -3.23 -4.70 -8.30
C GLY A 59 -4.29 -5.24 -7.34
N TYR A 60 -4.38 -4.64 -6.16
CA TYR A 60 -5.34 -5.08 -5.14
C TYR A 60 -6.74 -4.56 -5.46
N ASP A 61 -7.64 -5.47 -5.82
CA ASP A 61 -9.01 -5.19 -6.27
C ASP A 61 -9.85 -4.38 -5.28
N ARG A 62 -9.60 -4.54 -3.97
CA ARG A 62 -10.31 -3.78 -2.93
C ARG A 62 -10.03 -2.29 -2.97
N HIS A 63 -8.84 -1.89 -3.39
CA HIS A 63 -8.52 -0.48 -3.63
C HIS A 63 -9.38 0.08 -4.77
N PHE A 64 -9.51 -0.68 -5.85
CA PHE A 64 -10.29 -0.28 -7.02
C PHE A 64 -11.77 -0.19 -6.68
N ALA A 65 -12.28 -1.18 -5.94
CA ALA A 65 -13.67 -1.20 -5.49
C ALA A 65 -14.04 0.01 -4.62
N ILE A 66 -13.11 0.57 -3.82
CA ILE A 66 -13.37 1.83 -3.10
C ILE A 66 -13.63 2.97 -4.10
N CYS A 67 -12.79 3.11 -5.12
CA CYS A 67 -12.97 4.17 -6.12
C CYS A 67 -14.27 4.00 -6.92
N GLU A 68 -14.58 2.75 -7.32
CA GLU A 68 -15.84 2.44 -8.01
C GLU A 68 -17.07 2.78 -7.17
N TYR A 69 -17.01 2.47 -5.86
CA TYR A 69 -18.09 2.80 -4.93
C TYR A 69 -18.38 4.31 -4.86
N PHE A 70 -17.35 5.14 -4.98
CA PHE A 70 -17.50 6.61 -5.05
C PHE A 70 -17.72 7.14 -6.47
N GLY A 71 -17.92 6.29 -7.47
CA GLY A 71 -18.18 6.69 -8.86
C GLY A 71 -16.98 7.32 -9.58
N MET A 72 -15.77 7.04 -9.13
CA MET A 72 -14.55 7.53 -9.75
C MET A 72 -14.21 6.73 -11.01
N GLU A 73 -13.65 7.39 -12.02
CA GLU A 73 -13.08 6.72 -13.19
C GLU A 73 -11.72 6.11 -12.84
N LEU A 74 -11.58 4.82 -13.11
CA LEU A 74 -10.32 4.09 -12.90
C LEU A 74 -9.46 4.18 -14.17
N ILE A 75 -8.23 4.63 -14.01
CA ILE A 75 -7.23 4.62 -15.07
C ILE A 75 -6.21 3.53 -14.76
N THR A 76 -6.19 2.50 -15.60
CA THR A 76 -5.20 1.44 -15.49
C THR A 76 -3.80 1.96 -15.82
N VAL A 77 -2.86 1.71 -14.91
CA VAL A 77 -1.43 1.98 -15.11
C VAL A 77 -0.71 0.63 -15.18
N PRO A 78 0.08 0.34 -16.22
CA PRO A 78 0.84 -0.90 -16.28
C PRO A 78 1.82 -1.03 -15.12
N MET A 79 1.95 -2.25 -14.59
CA MET A 79 3.01 -2.59 -13.63
C MET A 79 4.25 -3.08 -14.37
N THR A 80 5.42 -2.64 -13.90
CA THR A 80 6.74 -3.09 -14.33
C THR A 80 7.42 -3.94 -13.24
N GLU A 81 8.65 -4.36 -13.47
CA GLU A 81 9.43 -5.12 -12.47
C GLU A 81 9.88 -4.28 -11.28
N VAL A 82 9.80 -2.97 -11.38
CA VAL A 82 10.31 -2.01 -10.38
C VAL A 82 9.21 -1.09 -9.82
N GLY A 83 7.96 -1.38 -10.12
CA GLY A 83 6.79 -0.58 -9.70
C GLY A 83 5.88 -0.25 -10.88
N PRO A 84 4.95 0.70 -10.74
CA PRO A 84 4.11 1.14 -11.85
C PRO A 84 4.95 1.83 -12.93
N ASP A 85 4.44 1.84 -14.16
CA ASP A 85 5.03 2.63 -15.24
C ASP A 85 4.95 4.13 -14.90
N MET A 86 6.08 4.67 -14.47
CA MET A 86 6.15 6.04 -13.99
C MET A 86 6.02 7.07 -15.10
N ASP A 87 6.29 6.74 -16.36
CA ASP A 87 6.09 7.65 -17.49
C ASP A 87 4.59 7.90 -17.68
N VAL A 88 3.79 6.84 -17.59
CA VAL A 88 2.33 6.92 -17.61
C VAL A 88 1.79 7.69 -16.40
N VAL A 89 2.31 7.40 -15.19
CA VAL A 89 1.91 8.10 -13.97
C VAL A 89 2.19 9.59 -14.08
N GLU A 90 3.41 9.96 -14.45
CA GLU A 90 3.84 11.37 -14.56
C GLU A 90 3.03 12.13 -15.62
N GLN A 91 2.75 11.49 -16.76
CA GLN A 91 1.94 12.07 -17.82
C GLN A 91 0.53 12.45 -17.32
N TYR A 92 -0.18 11.50 -16.69
CA TYR A 92 -1.53 11.76 -16.18
C TYR A 92 -1.52 12.79 -15.04
N VAL A 93 -0.63 12.63 -14.09
CA VAL A 93 -0.55 13.48 -12.90
C VAL A 93 -0.21 14.93 -13.26
N SER A 94 0.67 15.15 -14.23
CA SER A 94 1.11 16.51 -14.59
C SER A 94 0.14 17.24 -15.53
N SER A 95 -0.73 16.54 -16.27
CA SER A 95 -1.56 17.14 -17.31
C SER A 95 -3.05 17.17 -16.98
N ASP A 96 -3.55 16.29 -16.13
CA ASP A 96 -4.99 16.12 -15.89
C ASP A 96 -5.39 16.47 -14.44
N LYS A 97 -6.05 17.62 -14.26
CA LYS A 97 -6.56 18.08 -12.95
C LYS A 97 -7.66 17.19 -12.36
N SER A 98 -8.27 16.32 -13.16
CA SER A 98 -9.28 15.39 -12.68
C SER A 98 -8.68 14.15 -12.00
N VAL A 99 -7.38 13.89 -12.19
CA VAL A 99 -6.64 12.81 -11.52
C VAL A 99 -6.37 13.22 -10.08
N LYS A 100 -7.01 12.54 -9.12
CA LYS A 100 -6.95 12.89 -7.69
C LYS A 100 -6.09 11.99 -6.85
N GLY A 101 -5.71 10.83 -7.35
CA GLY A 101 -4.83 9.96 -6.59
C GLY A 101 -4.36 8.75 -7.35
N ILE A 102 -3.49 8.01 -6.68
CA ILE A 102 -2.94 6.75 -7.13
C ILE A 102 -2.85 5.75 -5.97
N TRP A 103 -3.21 4.50 -6.23
CA TRP A 103 -2.98 3.39 -5.31
C TRP A 103 -1.58 2.81 -5.50
N CYS A 104 -0.86 2.59 -4.40
CA CYS A 104 0.47 1.98 -4.42
C CYS A 104 0.55 0.87 -3.37
N VAL A 105 1.04 -0.32 -3.77
CA VAL A 105 1.47 -1.39 -2.85
C VAL A 105 2.97 -1.59 -3.06
N PRO A 106 3.82 -0.81 -2.35
CA PRO A 106 5.20 -0.58 -2.77
C PRO A 106 6.16 -1.72 -2.44
N LYS A 107 5.82 -2.60 -1.50
CA LYS A 107 6.66 -3.73 -1.12
C LYS A 107 5.86 -5.01 -1.25
N TYR A 108 6.39 -5.97 -2.01
CA TYR A 108 5.77 -7.28 -2.26
C TYR A 108 4.32 -7.16 -2.72
N SER A 109 4.08 -6.36 -3.76
CA SER A 109 2.76 -6.01 -4.25
C SER A 109 1.85 -7.22 -4.47
N ASN A 110 0.57 -7.05 -4.15
CA ASN A 110 -0.46 -8.03 -4.46
C ASN A 110 -1.01 -7.76 -5.88
N PRO A 111 -0.96 -8.72 -6.86
CA PRO A 111 -0.54 -10.12 -6.68
C PRO A 111 0.91 -10.44 -7.09
N GLN A 112 1.64 -9.51 -7.69
CA GLN A 112 2.88 -9.80 -8.44
C GLN A 112 4.13 -9.95 -7.57
N GLY A 113 4.09 -9.60 -6.27
CA GLY A 113 5.26 -9.65 -5.39
C GLY A 113 6.35 -8.61 -5.70
N VAL A 114 6.05 -7.61 -6.52
CA VAL A 114 6.99 -6.54 -6.91
C VAL A 114 7.29 -5.64 -5.71
N THR A 115 8.56 -5.28 -5.54
CA THR A 115 8.99 -4.19 -4.65
C THR A 115 9.45 -3.01 -5.50
N TYR A 116 8.93 -1.81 -5.19
CA TYR A 116 9.29 -0.60 -5.93
C TYR A 116 10.78 -0.30 -5.75
N SER A 117 11.43 0.10 -6.84
CA SER A 117 12.82 0.52 -6.78
C SER A 117 12.96 1.88 -6.08
N ASN A 118 14.17 2.16 -5.60
CA ASN A 118 14.48 3.48 -5.03
C ASN A 118 14.25 4.60 -6.04
N GLU A 119 14.49 4.35 -7.32
CA GLU A 119 14.24 5.33 -8.38
C GLU A 119 12.74 5.57 -8.57
N THR A 120 11.93 4.51 -8.55
CA THR A 120 10.46 4.65 -8.58
C THR A 120 9.95 5.50 -7.42
N VAL A 121 10.44 5.27 -6.19
CA VAL A 121 10.05 6.08 -5.02
C VAL A 121 10.47 7.54 -5.19
N LYS A 122 11.68 7.80 -5.70
CA LYS A 122 12.15 9.17 -5.98
C LYS A 122 11.35 9.87 -7.08
N ARG A 123 10.90 9.13 -8.11
CA ARG A 123 10.00 9.67 -9.15
C ARG A 123 8.65 10.06 -8.55
N PHE A 124 8.05 9.22 -7.70
CA PHE A 124 6.86 9.59 -6.94
C PHE A 124 7.05 10.86 -6.11
N ALA A 125 8.20 10.97 -5.44
CA ALA A 125 8.51 12.14 -4.61
C ALA A 125 8.67 13.44 -5.41
N LYS A 126 9.03 13.35 -6.69
CA LYS A 126 9.23 14.49 -7.60
C LYS A 126 8.00 14.83 -8.44
N LEU A 127 6.88 14.14 -8.28
CA LEU A 127 5.67 14.42 -9.03
C LEU A 127 5.27 15.90 -8.93
N LYS A 128 4.76 16.43 -10.03
CA LYS A 128 4.21 17.79 -10.12
C LYS A 128 2.74 17.72 -10.52
N PRO A 129 1.85 17.46 -9.55
CA PRO A 129 0.44 17.28 -9.87
C PRO A 129 -0.19 18.56 -10.43
N ALA A 130 -0.97 18.41 -11.51
CA ALA A 130 -1.85 19.47 -12.02
C ALA A 130 -3.00 19.75 -11.04
N ALA A 131 -3.46 18.73 -10.30
CA ALA A 131 -4.41 18.85 -9.19
C ALA A 131 -3.69 19.13 -7.89
N LYS A 132 -3.97 20.24 -7.21
CA LYS A 132 -3.36 20.60 -5.92
C LYS A 132 -3.69 19.61 -4.80
N ASP A 133 -4.87 18.98 -4.89
CA ASP A 133 -5.43 18.01 -3.95
C ASP A 133 -5.14 16.55 -4.33
N PHE A 134 -4.16 16.31 -5.22
CA PHE A 134 -3.69 14.96 -5.57
C PHE A 134 -3.04 14.28 -4.37
N LYS A 135 -3.29 12.96 -4.21
CA LYS A 135 -2.74 12.14 -3.12
C LYS A 135 -2.14 10.82 -3.61
N ILE A 136 -1.09 10.38 -2.93
CA ILE A 136 -0.47 9.06 -3.10
C ILE A 136 -0.93 8.18 -1.94
N PHE A 137 -1.76 7.17 -2.22
CA PHE A 137 -2.20 6.18 -1.25
C PHE A 137 -1.19 5.03 -1.22
N TRP A 138 -0.37 4.99 -0.17
CA TRP A 138 0.78 4.11 -0.05
C TRP A 138 0.49 2.99 0.94
N ASP A 139 -0.09 1.87 0.44
CA ASP A 139 -0.44 0.70 1.26
C ASP A 139 0.79 -0.20 1.46
N ASN A 140 1.49 0.00 2.55
CA ASN A 140 2.66 -0.79 2.91
C ASN A 140 2.28 -2.00 3.80
N ALA A 141 1.33 -2.80 3.31
CA ALA A 141 0.78 -3.96 4.02
C ALA A 141 1.83 -5.05 4.30
N TYR A 142 2.90 -5.11 3.50
CA TYR A 142 3.90 -6.18 3.55
C TYR A 142 5.28 -5.70 4.01
N PHE A 143 5.38 -4.61 4.75
CA PHE A 143 6.64 -3.94 5.11
C PHE A 143 7.67 -4.82 5.85
N VAL A 144 7.24 -5.93 6.49
CA VAL A 144 8.08 -6.88 7.23
C VAL A 144 7.90 -8.34 6.77
N HIS A 145 7.36 -8.57 5.57
CA HIS A 145 6.99 -9.91 5.11
C HIS A 145 8.03 -10.51 4.15
N ASP A 146 9.30 -10.45 4.56
CA ASP A 146 10.41 -10.99 3.78
C ASP A 146 10.40 -12.53 3.83
N LEU A 147 10.54 -13.20 2.67
CA LEU A 147 10.70 -14.66 2.54
C LEU A 147 12.17 -15.07 2.43
N THR A 148 13.07 -14.12 2.21
CA THR A 148 14.51 -14.33 2.11
C THR A 148 15.24 -13.67 3.27
N GLU A 149 16.54 -13.95 3.45
CA GLU A 149 17.38 -13.26 4.43
C GLU A 149 17.72 -11.84 4.01
N GLU A 150 17.85 -11.61 2.71
CA GLU A 150 17.98 -10.28 2.15
C GLU A 150 16.63 -9.58 2.18
N THR A 151 16.53 -8.57 3.03
CA THR A 151 15.37 -7.68 3.09
C THR A 151 15.37 -6.71 1.92
N ALA A 152 14.28 -6.66 1.15
CA ALA A 152 14.12 -5.63 0.15
C ALA A 152 14.05 -4.25 0.82
N SER A 153 14.99 -3.37 0.48
CA SER A 153 15.00 -1.99 0.95
C SER A 153 13.94 -1.18 0.20
N LEU A 154 13.18 -0.40 0.93
CA LEU A 154 12.22 0.56 0.38
C LEU A 154 12.46 1.92 1.03
N LEU A 155 12.71 2.96 0.22
CA LEU A 155 12.84 4.32 0.73
C LEU A 155 11.54 4.79 1.40
N ASN A 156 11.68 5.61 2.44
CA ASN A 156 10.54 6.24 3.08
C ASN A 156 9.97 7.33 2.16
N ILE A 157 8.77 7.12 1.63
CA ILE A 157 8.13 8.05 0.70
C ILE A 157 7.86 9.42 1.33
N ILE A 158 7.55 9.49 2.63
CA ILE A 158 7.32 10.77 3.33
C ILE A 158 8.61 11.61 3.34
N ASP A 159 9.76 10.97 3.65
CA ASP A 159 11.05 11.66 3.68
C ASP A 159 11.50 12.09 2.28
N GLU A 160 11.31 11.23 1.28
CA GLU A 160 11.63 11.58 -0.10
C GLU A 160 10.73 12.71 -0.63
N CYS A 161 9.44 12.68 -0.34
CA CYS A 161 8.52 13.76 -0.69
C CYS A 161 8.90 15.08 0.02
N LYS A 162 9.28 15.02 1.29
CA LYS A 162 9.72 16.21 2.05
C LYS A 162 10.95 16.88 1.43
N LYS A 163 11.92 16.09 0.93
CA LYS A 163 13.09 16.61 0.21
C LYS A 163 12.74 17.39 -1.06
N ASN A 164 11.57 17.13 -1.63
CA ASN A 164 11.08 17.72 -2.87
C ASN A 164 9.94 18.74 -2.67
N GLY A 165 9.58 19.09 -1.42
CA GLY A 165 8.47 20.00 -1.10
C GLY A 165 7.08 19.41 -1.35
N ASN A 166 6.98 18.08 -1.42
CA ASN A 166 5.78 17.30 -1.74
C ASN A 166 5.26 16.49 -0.54
N GLU A 167 5.60 16.89 0.68
CA GLU A 167 5.27 16.15 1.91
C GLU A 167 3.78 15.93 2.15
N LYS A 168 2.91 16.70 1.49
CA LYS A 168 1.45 16.57 1.55
C LYS A 168 0.88 15.49 0.63
N LEU A 169 1.67 14.96 -0.31
CA LEU A 169 1.17 13.98 -1.27
C LEU A 169 0.93 12.60 -0.64
N PRO A 170 1.88 12.01 0.14
CA PRO A 170 1.73 10.63 0.61
C PRO A 170 0.81 10.51 1.83
N ILE A 171 -0.03 9.48 1.78
CA ILE A 171 -0.76 8.91 2.91
C ILE A 171 -0.37 7.45 2.99
N VAL A 172 0.35 7.08 4.04
CA VAL A 172 0.94 5.75 4.18
C VAL A 172 0.10 4.91 5.14
N PHE A 173 -0.16 3.66 4.76
CA PHE A 173 -0.96 2.73 5.55
C PHE A 173 -0.15 1.50 5.92
N PHE A 174 -0.40 1.00 7.13
CA PHE A 174 0.15 -0.24 7.65
C PHE A 174 -0.91 -0.99 8.44
N SER A 175 -0.74 -2.30 8.59
CA SER A 175 -1.54 -3.07 9.53
C SER A 175 -0.79 -4.28 10.07
N THR A 176 -1.23 -4.77 11.22
CA THR A 176 -0.75 -6.05 11.78
C THR A 176 -1.63 -7.23 11.36
N SER A 177 -2.59 -7.03 10.46
CA SER A 177 -3.55 -8.07 10.05
C SER A 177 -2.90 -9.34 9.49
N LYS A 178 -1.74 -9.18 8.82
CA LYS A 178 -0.95 -10.28 8.27
C LYS A 178 0.26 -10.64 9.14
N ILE A 179 0.41 -9.96 10.29
CA ILE A 179 1.50 -10.18 11.27
C ILE A 179 0.96 -10.99 12.45
N THR A 180 -0.24 -10.65 12.92
CA THR A 180 -0.89 -11.29 14.06
C THR A 180 -2.17 -12.01 13.60
N PHE A 181 -3.36 -11.40 13.81
CA PHE A 181 -4.62 -12.00 13.45
C PHE A 181 -5.44 -11.11 12.51
N PRO A 182 -5.87 -11.61 11.34
CA PRO A 182 -6.82 -10.90 10.51
C PRO A 182 -8.13 -10.67 11.29
N GLY A 183 -8.72 -9.48 11.13
CA GLY A 183 -9.91 -9.09 11.88
C GLY A 183 -9.67 -8.64 13.33
N SER A 184 -8.52 -8.98 13.91
CA SER A 184 -8.11 -8.56 15.26
C SER A 184 -6.77 -7.82 15.27
N GLY A 185 -6.29 -7.36 14.12
CA GLY A 185 -5.07 -6.57 13.99
C GLY A 185 -5.22 -5.12 14.45
N ILE A 186 -4.21 -4.33 14.16
CA ILE A 186 -4.19 -2.88 14.35
C ILE A 186 -3.74 -2.24 13.04
N ALA A 187 -4.49 -1.25 12.61
CA ALA A 187 -4.16 -0.44 11.44
C ALA A 187 -3.51 0.89 11.84
N PHE A 188 -2.70 1.42 10.95
CA PHE A 188 -2.02 2.69 11.12
C PHE A 188 -2.10 3.49 9.82
N MET A 189 -2.27 4.79 9.98
CA MET A 189 -2.13 5.77 8.91
C MET A 189 -1.01 6.72 9.31
N ALA A 190 -0.10 7.03 8.38
CA ALA A 190 0.92 8.05 8.57
C ALA A 190 0.85 9.10 7.45
N CYS A 191 0.86 10.35 7.83
CA CYS A 191 0.93 11.51 6.96
C CYS A 191 1.44 12.72 7.75
N VAL A 192 1.64 13.85 7.09
CA VAL A 192 2.18 15.06 7.72
C VAL A 192 1.32 16.29 7.41
N GLY A 193 1.58 17.37 8.13
CA GLY A 193 0.98 18.68 7.89
C GLY A 193 -0.54 18.69 8.04
N GLU A 194 -1.19 19.31 7.07
CA GLU A 194 -2.63 19.53 7.04
C GLU A 194 -3.40 18.19 6.99
N ASN A 195 -2.96 17.23 6.16
CA ASN A 195 -3.60 15.91 6.12
C ASN A 195 -3.69 15.25 7.51
N LEU A 196 -2.61 15.34 8.29
CA LEU A 196 -2.58 14.74 9.63
C LEU A 196 -3.59 15.42 10.56
N SER A 197 -3.68 16.76 10.52
CA SER A 197 -4.62 17.52 11.36
C SER A 197 -6.07 17.23 10.96
N GLU A 198 -6.37 17.20 9.68
CA GLU A 198 -7.70 16.90 9.15
C GLU A 198 -8.15 15.47 9.49
N PHE A 199 -7.29 14.47 9.31
CA PHE A 199 -7.63 13.10 9.71
C PHE A 199 -7.78 12.94 11.22
N LYS A 200 -6.96 13.61 12.05
CA LYS A 200 -7.15 13.62 13.51
C LYS A 200 -8.51 14.22 13.88
N LYS A 201 -8.91 15.32 13.25
CA LYS A 201 -10.22 15.95 13.43
C LYS A 201 -11.34 15.01 13.01
N MET A 202 -11.27 14.43 11.81
CA MET A 202 -12.23 13.43 11.31
C MET A 202 -12.41 12.27 12.29
N TYR A 203 -11.30 11.66 12.73
CA TYR A 203 -11.37 10.54 13.67
C TYR A 203 -11.90 10.94 15.05
N SER A 204 -11.68 12.17 15.52
CA SER A 204 -12.25 12.65 16.78
C SER A 204 -13.79 12.78 16.73
N ILE A 205 -14.34 12.96 15.53
CA ILE A 205 -15.79 12.98 15.30
C ILE A 205 -16.32 11.55 15.12
N LYS A 206 -15.59 10.71 14.36
CA LYS A 206 -16.01 9.36 14.01
C LYS A 206 -16.02 8.40 15.21
N THR A 207 -15.10 8.57 16.16
CA THR A 207 -14.94 7.67 17.31
C THR A 207 -14.33 8.39 18.50
N VAL A 208 -14.76 8.03 19.72
CA VAL A 208 -14.10 8.48 20.96
C VAL A 208 -12.69 7.89 21.07
N GLY A 209 -12.47 6.70 20.51
CA GLY A 209 -11.16 6.04 20.46
C GLY A 209 -11.27 4.60 19.95
N PHE A 210 -10.16 4.12 19.42
CA PHE A 210 -10.04 2.74 18.98
C PHE A 210 -9.69 1.82 20.15
N ASP A 211 -9.93 0.52 20.00
CA ASP A 211 -9.75 -0.52 21.02
C ASP A 211 -8.37 -0.47 21.69
N LYS A 212 -8.32 0.00 22.95
CA LYS A 212 -7.09 0.13 23.72
C LYS A 212 -6.60 -1.21 24.28
N LEU A 213 -7.52 -2.16 24.54
CA LEU A 213 -7.14 -3.48 25.01
C LEU A 213 -6.42 -4.26 23.92
N ASN A 214 -6.90 -4.18 22.66
CA ASN A 214 -6.24 -4.80 21.54
C ASN A 214 -4.87 -4.17 21.27
N GLN A 215 -4.75 -2.83 21.38
CA GLN A 215 -3.46 -2.15 21.29
C GLN A 215 -2.48 -2.62 22.38
N LEU A 216 -2.95 -2.82 23.60
CA LEU A 216 -2.14 -3.33 24.71
C LEU A 216 -1.72 -4.79 24.50
N ARG A 217 -2.61 -5.65 23.98
CA ARG A 217 -2.28 -7.04 23.61
C ARG A 217 -1.14 -7.09 22.60
N HIS A 218 -1.23 -6.28 21.54
CA HIS A 218 -0.18 -6.20 20.51
C HIS A 218 1.14 -5.70 21.07
N LEU A 219 1.13 -4.67 21.93
CA LEU A 219 2.35 -4.18 22.57
C LEU A 219 2.99 -5.21 23.51
N ARG A 220 2.19 -5.99 24.23
CA ARG A 220 2.71 -7.06 25.10
C ARG A 220 3.27 -8.23 24.30
N PHE A 221 2.70 -8.51 23.14
CA PHE A 221 3.12 -9.61 22.27
C PHE A 221 4.34 -9.23 21.41
N LEU A 222 4.24 -8.13 20.66
CA LEU A 222 5.28 -7.71 19.72
C LEU A 222 6.41 -6.92 20.40
N LYS A 223 6.14 -6.31 21.56
CA LYS A 223 7.07 -5.52 22.40
C LYS A 223 7.75 -4.36 21.65
N ASP A 224 8.70 -4.67 20.81
CA ASP A 224 9.60 -3.78 20.09
C ASP A 224 9.86 -4.27 18.65
N LYS A 225 10.68 -3.53 17.92
CA LYS A 225 11.07 -3.87 16.54
C LYS A 225 11.78 -5.23 16.44
N GLU A 226 12.66 -5.55 17.39
CA GLU A 226 13.43 -6.80 17.37
C GLU A 226 12.50 -8.00 17.54
N SER A 227 11.57 -7.93 18.48
CA SER A 227 10.57 -8.96 18.72
C SER A 227 9.61 -9.11 17.52
N LEU A 228 9.24 -7.99 16.86
CA LEU A 228 8.48 -8.02 15.61
C LEU A 228 9.25 -8.80 14.53
N LEU A 229 10.52 -8.46 14.30
CA LEU A 229 11.32 -9.11 13.27
C LEU A 229 11.58 -10.59 13.59
N ALA A 230 11.79 -10.94 14.86
CA ALA A 230 11.89 -12.33 15.29
C ALA A 230 10.59 -13.12 15.04
N HIS A 231 9.43 -12.50 15.31
CA HIS A 231 8.13 -13.08 15.00
C HIS A 231 7.95 -13.30 13.49
N MET A 232 8.33 -12.32 12.66
CA MET A 232 8.25 -12.45 11.20
C MET A 232 9.26 -13.46 10.63
N LYS A 233 10.40 -13.67 11.30
CA LYS A 233 11.32 -14.78 10.96
C LYS A 233 10.63 -16.14 11.16
N ASN A 234 9.82 -16.31 12.19
CA ASN A 234 9.03 -17.53 12.39
C ASN A 234 7.98 -17.72 11.27
N HIS A 235 7.32 -16.62 10.83
CA HIS A 235 6.45 -16.67 9.65
C HIS A 235 7.21 -17.11 8.40
N ARG A 236 8.38 -16.53 8.15
CA ARG A 236 9.27 -16.91 7.03
C ARG A 236 9.59 -18.41 7.07
N ASN A 237 9.98 -18.94 8.22
CA ASN A 237 10.34 -20.35 8.38
C ASN A 237 9.16 -21.30 8.03
N ILE A 238 7.92 -20.84 8.18
CA ILE A 238 6.72 -21.61 7.81
C ILE A 238 6.37 -21.42 6.32
N LEU A 239 6.55 -20.21 5.79
CA LEU A 239 6.07 -19.83 4.46
C LEU A 239 7.10 -20.13 3.36
N ALA A 240 8.37 -19.80 3.58
CA ALA A 240 9.40 -19.96 2.54
C ALA A 240 9.47 -21.38 1.96
N PRO A 241 9.43 -22.48 2.77
CA PRO A 241 9.42 -23.83 2.20
C PRO A 241 8.20 -24.12 1.30
N LYS A 242 7.05 -23.47 1.57
CA LYS A 242 5.84 -23.62 0.72
C LYS A 242 6.01 -22.89 -0.60
N PHE A 243 6.61 -21.70 -0.57
CA PHE A 243 6.95 -20.96 -1.78
C PHE A 243 7.97 -21.72 -2.62
N ASP A 244 9.02 -22.24 -1.99
CA ASP A 244 10.06 -23.05 -2.67
C ASP A 244 9.44 -24.27 -3.33
N LEU A 245 8.51 -24.97 -2.67
CA LEU A 245 7.81 -26.12 -3.24
C LEU A 245 7.05 -25.72 -4.52
N VAL A 246 6.30 -24.63 -4.48
CA VAL A 246 5.52 -24.15 -5.65
C VAL A 246 6.46 -23.72 -6.77
N ILE A 247 7.48 -22.91 -6.47
CA ILE A 247 8.43 -22.43 -7.48
C ILE A 247 9.22 -23.59 -8.11
N ASN A 248 9.68 -24.55 -7.29
CA ASN A 248 10.39 -25.72 -7.79
C ASN A 248 9.49 -26.58 -8.69
N PHE A 249 8.21 -26.76 -8.33
CA PHE A 249 7.24 -27.44 -9.15
C PHE A 249 7.04 -26.72 -10.50
N LEU A 250 6.80 -25.41 -10.48
CA LEU A 250 6.63 -24.61 -11.69
C LEU A 250 7.88 -24.69 -12.59
N ASN A 251 9.07 -24.57 -12.00
CA ASN A 251 10.32 -24.68 -12.74
C ASN A 251 10.51 -26.05 -13.37
N LYS A 252 10.18 -27.13 -12.64
CA LYS A 252 10.35 -28.50 -13.12
C LYS A 252 9.38 -28.84 -14.26
N GLU A 253 8.09 -28.50 -14.08
CA GLU A 253 7.04 -28.97 -14.98
C GLU A 253 6.78 -28.01 -16.16
N PHE A 254 7.05 -26.71 -15.98
CA PHE A 254 6.64 -25.68 -16.95
C PHE A 254 7.76 -24.79 -17.48
N SER A 255 9.01 -24.92 -17.02
CA SER A 255 10.12 -24.06 -17.51
C SER A 255 10.37 -24.12 -19.02
N HIS A 256 10.00 -25.23 -19.66
CA HIS A 256 10.11 -25.41 -21.11
C HIS A 256 8.84 -25.04 -21.87
N ASN A 257 7.79 -24.63 -21.18
CA ASN A 257 6.50 -24.34 -21.79
C ASN A 257 6.28 -22.82 -21.84
N PRO A 258 6.25 -22.19 -23.02
CA PRO A 258 6.10 -20.75 -23.17
C PRO A 258 4.69 -20.23 -22.80
N ILE A 259 3.75 -21.13 -22.42
CA ILE A 259 2.37 -20.76 -22.09
C ILE A 259 2.29 -20.08 -20.74
N LEU A 260 3.19 -20.39 -19.80
CA LEU A 260 3.19 -19.87 -18.44
C LEU A 260 4.49 -19.13 -18.16
N SER A 261 4.37 -18.05 -17.41
CA SER A 261 5.51 -17.37 -16.78
C SER A 261 5.19 -17.02 -15.33
N TRP A 262 6.21 -16.97 -14.50
CA TRP A 262 6.07 -16.63 -13.07
C TRP A 262 7.31 -15.92 -12.58
N LYS A 263 7.16 -15.24 -11.45
CA LYS A 263 8.28 -14.62 -10.73
C LYS A 263 8.51 -15.36 -9.42
N ASN A 264 9.75 -15.42 -8.97
CA ASN A 264 10.08 -15.91 -7.63
C ASN A 264 9.97 -14.73 -6.64
N PRO A 265 8.92 -14.64 -5.82
CA PRO A 265 8.73 -13.53 -4.91
C PRO A 265 9.74 -13.60 -3.75
N LYS A 266 10.33 -12.46 -3.42
CA LYS A 266 11.22 -12.32 -2.26
C LYS A 266 10.47 -12.05 -0.95
N GLY A 267 9.15 -11.90 -1.01
CA GLY A 267 8.29 -11.63 0.14
C GLY A 267 6.81 -11.57 -0.23
N GLY A 268 5.98 -11.26 0.76
CA GLY A 268 4.53 -11.25 0.60
C GLY A 268 3.88 -12.62 0.71
N TYR A 269 2.71 -12.79 0.06
CA TYR A 269 1.88 -13.99 0.20
C TYR A 269 1.46 -14.63 -1.12
N PHE A 270 1.98 -14.15 -2.26
CA PHE A 270 1.50 -14.55 -3.57
C PHE A 270 2.61 -15.04 -4.48
N VAL A 271 2.32 -16.08 -5.25
CA VAL A 271 3.04 -16.42 -6.46
C VAL A 271 2.11 -16.07 -7.62
N SER A 272 2.49 -15.09 -8.43
CA SER A 272 1.75 -14.72 -9.64
C SER A 272 2.21 -15.59 -10.79
N VAL A 273 1.26 -16.18 -11.50
CA VAL A 273 1.49 -16.96 -12.70
C VAL A 273 0.75 -16.27 -13.84
N ASP A 274 1.48 -15.85 -14.84
CA ASP A 274 0.91 -15.26 -16.06
C ASP A 274 0.69 -16.34 -17.13
N THR A 275 -0.44 -16.27 -17.82
CA THR A 275 -0.83 -17.16 -18.90
C THR A 275 -1.00 -16.38 -20.19
N TYR A 276 -1.19 -17.06 -21.33
CA TYR A 276 -1.61 -16.37 -22.53
C TYR A 276 -2.87 -15.53 -22.31
N PRO A 277 -2.98 -14.37 -22.99
CA PRO A 277 -4.15 -13.50 -22.87
C PRO A 277 -5.47 -14.28 -23.06
N GLY A 278 -6.40 -14.09 -22.13
CA GLY A 278 -7.70 -14.74 -22.13
C GLY A 278 -7.74 -16.18 -21.61
N CYS A 279 -6.61 -16.78 -21.20
CA CYS A 279 -6.55 -18.16 -20.74
C CYS A 279 -6.68 -18.33 -19.22
N ALA A 280 -6.47 -17.28 -18.42
CA ALA A 280 -6.43 -17.37 -16.95
C ALA A 280 -7.67 -18.06 -16.35
N LYS A 281 -8.87 -17.73 -16.82
CA LYS A 281 -10.12 -18.34 -16.35
C LYS A 281 -10.13 -19.87 -16.55
N LYS A 282 -9.72 -20.35 -17.73
CA LYS A 282 -9.65 -21.78 -18.05
C LYS A 282 -8.57 -22.54 -17.28
N VAL A 283 -7.53 -21.85 -16.81
CA VAL A 283 -6.45 -22.46 -16.00
C VAL A 283 -6.91 -22.64 -14.55
N VAL A 284 -7.82 -21.80 -14.08
CA VAL A 284 -8.35 -21.87 -12.70
C VAL A 284 -9.52 -22.84 -12.57
N GLU A 285 -10.32 -23.02 -13.63
CA GLU A 285 -11.38 -24.02 -13.73
C GLU A 285 -10.82 -25.43 -13.89
#